data_d4c9cd450adc2eee15c409d69a926069
#
_entry.id   d4c9cd450adc2eee15c409d69a926069
#
_cell.length_a   1.000
_cell.length_b   1.000
_cell.length_c   1.000
_cell.angle_alpha   90.00
_cell.angle_beta   90.00
_cell.angle_gamma   90.00
#
_symmetry.space_group_name_H-M   'P 1'
#
loop_
_entity.id
_entity.type
_entity.pdbx_description
1 polymer ?
#
loop_
_entity_poly.entity_id
_entity_poly.type
_entity_poly.pdbx_seq_one_letter_code
_entity_poly.pdbx_strand_id
1 'polypeptide(L)'
;MENVCKGITIVPIYLIVSLLSIFSCHSLSETNSNKSNIKIMDNEMWNPLIILTQKEKKIVKARSEKLYKNNNDLALLVGSVEVDFFNEEGSRISMLYADSARINERTNDLNANGNVFVVSDSGYTLSTNQLSWNNGYKMIMSEDSVTFTTSEGDTLYGVGFESDSDLEEWRIFKPFGIARKGI
;
A
#
# COMPACT_ATOMS: atom_id res chain seq x y z
N MET A 1 19.81 -88.92 -28.35
CA MET A 1 21.08 -88.43 -27.87
C MET A 1 21.31 -87.12 -28.65
N GLU A 2 21.34 -85.94 -28.16
CA GLU A 2 21.50 -85.39 -26.89
C GLU A 2 21.07 -83.92 -26.99
N ASN A 3 20.39 -83.47 -25.99
CA ASN A 3 20.00 -82.09 -25.86
C ASN A 3 21.20 -81.25 -25.42
N VAL A 4 21.54 -80.16 -26.11
CA VAL A 4 22.44 -79.17 -25.63
C VAL A 4 21.73 -77.81 -25.61
N CYS A 5 21.60 -77.35 -24.42
CA CYS A 5 21.03 -76.13 -23.91
C CYS A 5 21.15 -74.84 -24.77
N LYS A 6 20.03 -74.24 -25.06
CA LYS A 6 19.93 -72.83 -25.40
C LYS A 6 19.78 -72.00 -24.09
N GLY A 7 20.89 -71.53 -23.55
CA GLY A 7 20.91 -70.72 -22.33
C GLY A 7 21.78 -69.44 -22.42
N ILE A 8 21.91 -68.81 -23.59
CA ILE A 8 22.91 -67.73 -23.78
C ILE A 8 22.29 -66.47 -24.44
N THR A 9 21.07 -66.13 -24.24
CA THR A 9 20.55 -64.91 -24.89
C THR A 9 19.81 -63.94 -23.97
N ILE A 10 19.69 -64.25 -22.68
CA ILE A 10 18.93 -63.35 -21.76
C ILE A 10 19.83 -62.33 -21.03
N VAL A 11 21.08 -62.72 -20.75
CA VAL A 11 22.05 -61.88 -20.03
C VAL A 11 22.39 -60.56 -20.73
N PRO A 12 22.59 -60.49 -22.07
CA PRO A 12 22.90 -59.21 -22.72
C PRO A 12 21.74 -58.23 -22.76
N ILE A 13 20.49 -58.71 -22.71
CA ILE A 13 19.32 -57.87 -22.75
C ILE A 13 19.15 -57.10 -21.41
N TYR A 14 19.39 -57.73 -20.26
CA TYR A 14 19.34 -57.08 -18.95
C TYR A 14 20.47 -56.05 -18.78
N LEU A 15 21.64 -56.29 -19.38
CA LEU A 15 22.76 -55.35 -19.32
C LEU A 15 22.52 -54.10 -20.18
N ILE A 16 21.83 -54.22 -21.30
CA ILE A 16 21.42 -53.08 -22.15
C ILE A 16 20.32 -52.26 -21.49
N VAL A 17 19.33 -52.88 -20.85
CA VAL A 17 18.27 -52.19 -20.13
C VAL A 17 18.81 -51.46 -18.88
N SER A 18 19.78 -52.03 -18.18
CA SER A 18 20.46 -51.39 -17.05
C SER A 18 21.30 -50.17 -17.44
N LEU A 19 21.87 -50.18 -18.66
CA LEU A 19 22.69 -49.04 -19.14
C LEU A 19 21.87 -47.84 -19.61
N LEU A 20 20.60 -48.07 -20.00
CA LEU A 20 19.68 -47.00 -20.42
C LEU A 20 19.06 -46.20 -19.26
N SER A 21 19.13 -46.72 -18.03
CA SER A 21 18.57 -46.05 -16.84
C SER A 21 19.48 -44.98 -16.22
N ILE A 22 20.73 -44.83 -16.68
CA ILE A 22 21.69 -43.86 -16.12
C ILE A 22 21.72 -42.51 -16.87
N PHE A 23 20.97 -42.36 -17.97
CA PHE A 23 20.95 -41.10 -18.74
C PHE A 23 19.76 -40.18 -18.47
N SER A 24 18.98 -40.44 -17.43
CA SER A 24 17.83 -39.58 -17.08
C SER A 24 18.09 -38.73 -15.84
N CYS A 25 19.16 -37.93 -15.87
CA CYS A 25 19.29 -36.81 -14.95
C CYS A 25 19.98 -35.66 -15.67
N HIS A 26 19.24 -34.98 -16.55
CA HIS A 26 19.65 -33.68 -17.08
C HIS A 26 19.09 -32.63 -16.13
N SER A 27 19.90 -32.22 -15.17
CA SER A 27 19.64 -31.03 -14.38
C SER A 27 19.70 -29.84 -15.31
N LEU A 28 18.54 -29.29 -15.63
CA LEU A 28 18.45 -27.93 -16.18
C LEU A 28 19.12 -26.99 -15.20
N SER A 29 20.30 -26.48 -15.59
CA SER A 29 20.95 -25.39 -14.93
C SER A 29 19.97 -24.23 -14.95
N GLU A 30 19.43 -23.86 -13.77
CA GLU A 30 18.74 -22.60 -13.63
C GLU A 30 19.72 -21.48 -13.97
N THR A 31 19.51 -20.87 -15.11
CA THR A 31 20.14 -19.60 -15.48
C THR A 31 19.78 -18.62 -14.38
N ASN A 32 20.75 -18.22 -13.58
CA ASN A 32 20.65 -17.09 -12.70
C ASN A 32 20.36 -15.83 -13.53
N SER A 33 19.12 -15.65 -13.94
CA SER A 33 18.64 -14.33 -14.29
C SER A 33 18.61 -13.55 -12.99
N ASN A 34 19.37 -12.48 -12.92
CA ASN A 34 19.24 -11.42 -11.91
C ASN A 34 17.76 -11.04 -11.81
N LYS A 35 17.03 -11.73 -10.95
CA LYS A 35 15.76 -11.25 -10.45
C LYS A 35 16.09 -9.99 -9.65
N SER A 36 16.08 -8.83 -10.32
CA SER A 36 15.71 -7.60 -9.64
C SER A 36 14.56 -7.98 -8.72
N ASN A 37 14.70 -7.69 -7.42
CA ASN A 37 13.68 -7.91 -6.40
C ASN A 37 12.46 -7.02 -6.70
N ILE A 38 11.75 -7.31 -7.78
CA ILE A 38 10.37 -6.89 -7.96
C ILE A 38 9.63 -7.76 -6.95
N LYS A 39 9.39 -7.20 -5.78
CA LYS A 39 8.53 -7.77 -4.76
C LYS A 39 7.16 -7.91 -5.41
N ILE A 40 6.86 -9.12 -5.93
CA ILE A 40 5.58 -9.44 -6.54
C ILE A 40 4.56 -9.21 -5.43
N MET A 41 3.68 -8.24 -5.64
CA MET A 41 2.53 -8.03 -4.77
C MET A 41 1.56 -9.17 -5.07
N ASP A 42 1.34 -10.03 -4.09
CA ASP A 42 0.68 -11.33 -4.29
C ASP A 42 -0.81 -11.19 -4.65
N ASN A 43 -1.44 -10.06 -4.35
CA ASN A 43 -2.85 -9.79 -4.65
C ASN A 43 -3.06 -8.39 -5.21
N GLU A 44 -3.73 -8.31 -6.37
CA GLU A 44 -4.18 -7.05 -6.99
C GLU A 44 -5.72 -7.02 -6.99
N MET A 45 -6.30 -5.88 -6.64
CA MET A 45 -7.74 -5.64 -6.64
C MET A 45 -8.03 -4.33 -7.38
N TRP A 46 -9.05 -4.33 -8.22
CA TRP A 46 -9.51 -3.15 -8.96
C TRP A 46 -10.70 -2.50 -8.26
N ASN A 47 -10.71 -1.15 -8.24
CA ASN A 47 -11.75 -0.35 -7.60
C ASN A 47 -12.09 -0.80 -6.16
N PRO A 48 -11.07 -0.96 -5.29
CA PRO A 48 -11.28 -1.42 -3.93
C PRO A 48 -12.08 -0.41 -3.11
N LEU A 49 -12.84 -0.93 -2.15
CA LEU A 49 -13.42 -0.17 -1.06
C LEU A 49 -12.91 -0.75 0.26
N ILE A 50 -12.12 0.03 0.99
CA ILE A 50 -11.60 -0.34 2.30
C ILE A 50 -12.39 0.45 3.36
N ILE A 51 -12.87 -0.24 4.37
CA ILE A 51 -13.54 0.38 5.53
C ILE A 51 -12.78 -0.05 6.77
N LEU A 52 -12.19 0.91 7.47
CA LEU A 52 -11.58 0.69 8.77
C LEU A 52 -12.61 0.98 9.86
N THR A 53 -12.74 0.07 10.82
CA THR A 53 -13.67 0.18 11.93
C THR A 53 -12.92 0.09 13.26
N GLN A 54 -13.41 0.80 14.26
CA GLN A 54 -12.94 0.71 15.64
C GLN A 54 -14.16 0.68 16.57
N LYS A 55 -14.25 -0.34 17.43
CA LYS A 55 -15.42 -0.56 18.32
C LYS A 55 -16.74 -0.49 17.53
N GLU A 56 -16.81 -1.23 16.40
CA GLU A 56 -17.97 -1.31 15.50
C GLU A 56 -18.36 0.00 14.78
N LYS A 57 -17.63 1.09 15.02
CA LYS A 57 -17.83 2.37 14.34
C LYS A 57 -16.85 2.51 13.17
N LYS A 58 -17.34 3.03 12.05
CA LYS A 58 -16.53 3.38 10.91
C LYS A 58 -15.68 4.60 11.23
N ILE A 59 -14.37 4.50 11.04
CA ILE A 59 -13.40 5.59 11.28
C ILE A 59 -12.81 6.12 9.98
N VAL A 60 -12.61 5.23 8.99
CA VAL A 60 -12.06 5.57 7.67
C VAL A 60 -12.77 4.77 6.60
N LYS A 61 -12.95 5.38 5.43
CA LYS A 61 -13.38 4.73 4.20
C LYS A 61 -12.48 5.19 3.07
N ALA A 62 -11.73 4.25 2.47
CA ALA A 62 -10.78 4.54 1.41
C ALA A 62 -11.17 3.86 0.10
N ARG A 63 -10.95 4.57 -1.03
CA ARG A 63 -11.15 4.11 -2.40
C ARG A 63 -9.93 4.44 -3.25
N SER A 64 -9.69 3.67 -4.30
CA SER A 64 -8.67 3.93 -5.32
C SER A 64 -8.99 3.17 -6.60
N GLU A 65 -8.18 3.37 -7.65
CA GLU A 65 -8.29 2.57 -8.87
C GLU A 65 -7.79 1.14 -8.65
N LYS A 66 -6.69 0.99 -7.88
CA LYS A 66 -6.05 -0.29 -7.60
C LYS A 66 -5.60 -0.40 -6.16
N LEU A 67 -5.66 -1.62 -5.66
CA LEU A 67 -5.06 -2.03 -4.39
C LEU A 67 -4.07 -3.17 -4.66
N TYR A 68 -2.89 -3.04 -4.10
CA TYR A 68 -1.90 -4.10 -4.03
C TYR A 68 -1.71 -4.49 -2.57
N LYS A 69 -1.83 -5.78 -2.30
CA LYS A 69 -1.68 -6.34 -0.96
C LYS A 69 -0.56 -7.37 -0.94
N ASN A 70 0.24 -7.36 0.11
CA ASN A 70 1.25 -8.38 0.37
C ASN A 70 1.03 -9.01 1.75
N ASN A 71 1.79 -10.08 2.03
CA ASN A 71 1.68 -10.82 3.31
C ASN A 71 2.25 -10.07 4.53
N ASN A 72 2.58 -8.78 4.43
CA ASN A 72 3.25 -7.99 5.48
C ASN A 72 2.33 -6.93 6.09
N ASP A 73 1.04 -7.17 6.19
CA ASP A 73 0.04 -6.25 6.75
C ASP A 73 0.04 -4.85 6.12
N LEU A 74 0.49 -4.73 4.86
CA LEU A 74 0.52 -3.48 4.12
C LEU A 74 -0.38 -3.56 2.89
N ALA A 75 -1.32 -2.64 2.79
CA ALA A 75 -2.13 -2.38 1.62
C ALA A 75 -1.65 -1.11 0.92
N LEU A 76 -1.32 -1.18 -0.37
CA LEU A 76 -0.95 -0.04 -1.21
C LEU A 76 -2.09 0.30 -2.15
N LEU A 77 -2.68 1.46 -1.95
CA LEU A 77 -3.68 2.08 -2.82
C LEU A 77 -2.97 2.93 -3.87
N VAL A 78 -3.37 2.83 -5.13
CA VAL A 78 -2.77 3.57 -6.25
C VAL A 78 -3.86 4.06 -7.21
N GLY A 79 -3.69 5.29 -7.68
CA GLY A 79 -4.57 5.98 -8.61
C GLY A 79 -5.80 6.55 -7.94
N SER A 80 -5.96 7.87 -8.05
CA SER A 80 -7.14 8.63 -7.56
C SER A 80 -7.61 8.19 -6.17
N VAL A 81 -6.68 8.21 -5.20
CA VAL A 81 -6.99 7.78 -3.83
C VAL A 81 -7.90 8.81 -3.18
N GLU A 82 -9.01 8.35 -2.63
CA GLU A 82 -9.96 9.12 -1.83
C GLU A 82 -10.12 8.47 -0.46
N VAL A 83 -10.03 9.26 0.62
CA VAL A 83 -10.17 8.78 1.99
C VAL A 83 -11.13 9.69 2.75
N ASP A 84 -12.26 9.14 3.17
CA ASP A 84 -13.21 9.80 4.08
C ASP A 84 -12.83 9.48 5.54
N PHE A 85 -12.72 10.49 6.41
CA PHE A 85 -12.56 10.35 7.84
C PHE A 85 -13.90 10.59 8.54
N PHE A 86 -14.14 9.86 9.63
CA PHE A 86 -15.41 9.91 10.38
C PHE A 86 -15.15 10.12 11.87
N ASN A 87 -16.03 10.88 12.51
CA ASN A 87 -16.04 11.06 13.96
C ASN A 87 -16.73 9.88 14.69
N GLU A 88 -16.80 9.98 16.00
CA GLU A 88 -17.42 8.94 16.83
C GLU A 88 -18.94 8.80 16.62
N GLU A 89 -19.60 9.85 16.14
CA GLU A 89 -21.04 9.83 15.80
C GLU A 89 -21.31 9.20 14.43
N GLY A 90 -20.25 8.93 13.64
CA GLY A 90 -20.35 8.35 12.29
C GLY A 90 -20.59 9.39 11.19
N SER A 91 -20.48 10.68 11.51
CA SER A 91 -20.49 11.77 10.53
C SER A 91 -19.12 11.88 9.88
N ARG A 92 -19.09 12.16 8.56
CA ARG A 92 -17.83 12.51 7.90
C ARG A 92 -17.35 13.86 8.41
N ILE A 93 -16.06 14.00 8.65
CA ILE A 93 -15.44 15.24 9.15
C ILE A 93 -14.44 15.83 8.15
N SER A 94 -13.79 14.98 7.34
CA SER A 94 -12.87 15.45 6.30
C SER A 94 -12.69 14.40 5.20
N MET A 95 -12.14 14.85 4.07
CA MET A 95 -11.75 14.04 2.92
C MET A 95 -10.30 14.30 2.56
N LEU A 96 -9.56 13.24 2.22
CA LEU A 96 -8.20 13.29 1.72
C LEU A 96 -8.16 12.73 0.30
N TYR A 97 -7.42 13.42 -0.57
CA TYR A 97 -7.10 13.01 -1.93
C TYR A 97 -5.58 12.84 -2.07
N ALA A 98 -5.13 11.84 -2.82
CA ALA A 98 -3.71 11.61 -3.08
C ALA A 98 -3.51 10.74 -4.34
N ASP A 99 -2.28 10.71 -4.88
CA ASP A 99 -1.92 9.81 -5.98
C ASP A 99 -1.80 8.36 -5.49
N SER A 100 -1.33 8.18 -4.25
CA SER A 100 -1.19 6.86 -3.62
C SER A 100 -1.32 6.94 -2.10
N ALA A 101 -1.68 5.82 -1.45
CA ALA A 101 -1.65 5.70 0.00
C ALA A 101 -1.26 4.29 0.43
N ARG A 102 -0.56 4.21 1.56
CA ARG A 102 -0.26 2.94 2.24
C ARG A 102 -1.05 2.87 3.53
N ILE A 103 -1.70 1.75 3.75
CA ILE A 103 -2.40 1.45 5.00
C ILE A 103 -1.66 0.31 5.69
N ASN A 104 -1.30 0.51 6.94
CA ASN A 104 -0.83 -0.56 7.82
C ASN A 104 -2.07 -1.23 8.43
N GLU A 105 -2.39 -2.45 8.01
CA GLU A 105 -3.62 -3.16 8.43
C GLU A 105 -3.61 -3.55 9.92
N ARG A 106 -2.42 -3.60 10.55
CA ARG A 106 -2.30 -3.93 11.97
C ARG A 106 -2.60 -2.73 12.87
N THR A 107 -2.11 -1.54 12.51
CA THR A 107 -2.31 -0.29 13.29
C THR A 107 -3.44 0.57 12.74
N ASN A 108 -3.84 0.33 11.50
CA ASN A 108 -4.75 1.17 10.70
C ASN A 108 -4.20 2.57 10.42
N ASP A 109 -2.88 2.78 10.54
CA ASP A 109 -2.24 4.03 10.15
C ASP A 109 -2.20 4.14 8.62
N LEU A 110 -2.28 5.38 8.13
CA LEU A 110 -2.27 5.68 6.71
C LEU A 110 -1.13 6.65 6.37
N ASN A 111 -0.43 6.42 5.25
CA ASN A 111 0.54 7.33 4.68
C ASN A 111 0.16 7.64 3.22
N ALA A 112 -0.25 8.87 2.96
CA ALA A 112 -0.59 9.38 1.64
C ALA A 112 0.60 10.05 0.98
N ASN A 113 0.75 9.89 -0.35
CA ASN A 113 1.85 10.46 -1.12
C ASN A 113 1.36 10.93 -2.49
N GLY A 114 1.94 12.05 -2.91
CA GLY A 114 1.71 12.70 -4.20
C GLY A 114 0.43 13.52 -4.21
N ASN A 115 0.54 14.82 -4.48
CA ASN A 115 -0.58 15.76 -4.62
C ASN A 115 -1.62 15.63 -3.50
N VAL A 116 -1.14 15.49 -2.24
CA VAL A 116 -2.04 15.29 -1.12
C VAL A 116 -2.84 16.56 -0.85
N PHE A 117 -4.16 16.42 -0.84
CA PHE A 117 -5.10 17.50 -0.52
C PHE A 117 -6.11 16.99 0.48
N VAL A 118 -6.27 17.72 1.59
CA VAL A 118 -7.29 17.44 2.60
C VAL A 118 -8.26 18.61 2.66
N VAL A 119 -9.54 18.31 2.73
CA VAL A 119 -10.60 19.28 2.95
C VAL A 119 -11.48 18.82 4.10
N SER A 120 -11.67 19.68 5.09
CA SER A 120 -12.58 19.42 6.21
C SER A 120 -14.00 19.91 5.87
N ASP A 121 -15.00 19.28 6.48
CA ASP A 121 -16.39 19.71 6.33
C ASP A 121 -16.62 21.10 6.99
N SER A 122 -15.72 21.54 7.91
CA SER A 122 -15.67 22.89 8.50
C SER A 122 -15.04 23.95 7.58
N GLY A 123 -14.53 23.58 6.40
CA GLY A 123 -14.00 24.49 5.38
C GLY A 123 -12.49 24.74 5.45
N TYR A 124 -11.73 24.08 6.33
CA TYR A 124 -10.27 24.10 6.31
C TYR A 124 -9.73 23.25 5.17
N THR A 125 -8.58 23.63 4.60
CA THR A 125 -7.89 22.83 3.59
C THR A 125 -6.39 22.75 3.86
N LEU A 126 -5.78 21.61 3.49
CA LEU A 126 -4.36 21.36 3.58
C LEU A 126 -3.86 20.78 2.26
N SER A 127 -2.82 21.34 1.67
CA SER A 127 -2.08 20.80 0.54
C SER A 127 -0.65 20.50 0.94
N THR A 128 -0.15 19.31 0.58
CA THR A 128 1.23 18.87 0.83
C THR A 128 1.61 17.77 -0.15
N ASN A 129 2.86 17.31 -0.13
CA ASN A 129 3.27 16.18 -0.97
C ASN A 129 3.17 14.83 -0.23
N GLN A 130 3.37 14.83 1.09
CA GLN A 130 3.25 13.64 1.93
C GLN A 130 2.47 13.95 3.19
N LEU A 131 1.67 13.00 3.62
CA LEU A 131 0.86 13.11 4.82
C LEU A 131 0.73 11.75 5.50
N SER A 132 0.91 11.71 6.81
CA SER A 132 0.61 10.56 7.63
C SER A 132 -0.59 10.83 8.53
N TRP A 133 -1.46 9.83 8.67
CA TRP A 133 -2.51 9.80 9.65
C TRP A 133 -2.27 8.67 10.64
N ASN A 134 -2.18 9.01 11.92
CA ASN A 134 -2.02 8.08 13.01
C ASN A 134 -3.37 7.73 13.63
N ASN A 135 -3.78 6.46 13.49
CA ASN A 135 -5.07 6.00 13.99
C ASN A 135 -5.18 6.05 15.51
N GLY A 136 -4.08 5.81 16.24
CA GLY A 136 -4.07 5.79 17.71
C GLY A 136 -4.37 7.16 18.33
N TYR A 137 -3.79 8.20 17.76
CA TYR A 137 -3.92 9.59 18.23
C TYR A 137 -4.96 10.38 17.44
N LYS A 138 -5.49 9.86 16.33
CA LYS A 138 -6.40 10.57 15.39
C LYS A 138 -5.78 11.86 14.82
N MET A 139 -4.47 11.83 14.61
CA MET A 139 -3.68 13.00 14.19
C MET A 139 -3.22 12.86 12.74
N ILE A 140 -3.30 13.95 12.02
CA ILE A 140 -2.72 14.17 10.70
C ILE A 140 -1.38 14.89 10.86
N MET A 141 -0.34 14.41 10.17
CA MET A 141 1.00 15.00 10.25
C MET A 141 1.65 15.06 8.86
N SER A 142 2.41 16.11 8.61
CA SER A 142 3.30 16.25 7.45
C SER A 142 4.63 16.86 7.87
N GLU A 143 5.73 16.34 7.39
CA GLU A 143 7.07 16.93 7.55
C GLU A 143 7.45 17.85 6.38
N ASP A 144 6.69 17.81 5.30
CA ASP A 144 6.90 18.54 4.06
C ASP A 144 6.43 20.01 4.14
N SER A 145 6.64 20.71 3.04
CA SER A 145 6.02 22.02 2.82
C SER A 145 4.50 21.88 2.74
N VAL A 146 3.81 22.80 3.41
CA VAL A 146 2.36 22.83 3.48
C VAL A 146 1.80 24.16 3.03
N THR A 147 0.63 24.11 2.40
CA THR A 147 -0.27 25.23 2.21
C THR A 147 -1.55 24.93 2.96
N PHE A 148 -1.86 25.73 3.96
CA PHE A 148 -3.03 25.55 4.81
C PHE A 148 -3.97 26.76 4.67
N THR A 149 -5.24 26.50 4.40
CA THR A 149 -6.25 27.57 4.30
C THR A 149 -7.26 27.39 5.41
N THR A 150 -7.52 28.47 6.17
CA THR A 150 -8.51 28.48 7.24
C THR A 150 -9.94 28.55 6.69
N SER A 151 -10.92 28.25 7.51
CA SER A 151 -12.35 28.39 7.17
C SER A 151 -12.75 29.84 6.80
N GLU A 152 -12.00 30.83 7.26
CA GLU A 152 -12.19 32.26 6.91
C GLU A 152 -11.54 32.63 5.56
N GLY A 153 -10.72 31.72 5.00
CA GLY A 153 -10.05 31.86 3.71
C GLY A 153 -8.65 32.47 3.79
N ASP A 154 -8.08 32.64 4.97
CA ASP A 154 -6.68 33.02 5.14
C ASP A 154 -5.78 31.82 4.79
N THR A 155 -4.72 32.05 4.01
CA THR A 155 -3.77 31.01 3.59
C THR A 155 -2.43 31.18 4.31
N LEU A 156 -1.96 30.09 4.91
CA LEU A 156 -0.69 30.02 5.63
C LEU A 156 0.23 29.03 4.93
N TYR A 157 1.51 29.33 4.91
CA TYR A 157 2.57 28.50 4.33
C TYR A 157 3.57 28.10 5.41
N GLY A 158 4.12 26.90 5.31
CA GLY A 158 5.15 26.47 6.25
C GLY A 158 5.77 25.14 5.89
N VAL A 159 6.62 24.64 6.79
CA VAL A 159 7.20 23.29 6.74
C VAL A 159 6.91 22.60 8.05
N GLY A 160 6.36 21.41 7.95
CA GLY A 160 5.90 20.62 9.07
C GLY A 160 4.53 21.10 9.59
N PHE A 161 3.60 20.17 9.69
CA PHE A 161 2.20 20.38 10.09
C PHE A 161 1.72 19.23 10.95
N GLU A 162 0.90 19.53 11.93
CA GLU A 162 0.10 18.55 12.65
C GLU A 162 -1.30 19.09 12.93
N SER A 163 -2.27 18.20 12.97
CA SER A 163 -3.67 18.54 13.28
C SER A 163 -4.45 17.29 13.67
N ASP A 164 -5.61 17.50 14.29
CA ASP A 164 -6.66 16.49 14.33
C ASP A 164 -7.21 16.17 12.92
N SER A 165 -8.11 15.20 12.82
CA SER A 165 -8.58 14.71 11.51
C SER A 165 -9.57 15.67 10.82
N ASP A 166 -10.15 16.65 11.52
CA ASP A 166 -11.07 17.66 10.97
C ASP A 166 -10.39 19.01 10.69
N LEU A 167 -9.07 19.12 10.93
CA LEU A 167 -8.24 20.31 10.72
C LEU A 167 -8.60 21.51 11.59
N GLU A 168 -9.29 21.32 12.71
CA GLU A 168 -9.72 22.41 13.60
C GLU A 168 -8.62 22.77 14.62
N GLU A 169 -7.92 21.78 15.17
CA GLU A 169 -6.78 21.96 16.09
C GLU A 169 -5.46 21.70 15.35
N TRP A 170 -4.86 22.74 14.81
CA TRP A 170 -3.68 22.60 13.94
C TRP A 170 -2.47 23.42 14.42
N ARG A 171 -1.28 23.00 13.95
CA ARG A 171 -0.01 23.68 14.14
C ARG A 171 0.91 23.55 12.93
N ILE A 172 1.50 24.67 12.50
CA ILE A 172 2.60 24.71 11.53
C ILE A 172 3.91 24.95 12.29
N PHE A 173 4.90 24.06 12.14
CA PHE A 173 6.14 24.13 12.92
C PHE A 173 7.06 25.26 12.47
N LYS A 174 7.17 25.49 11.15
CA LYS A 174 8.05 26.53 10.56
C LYS A 174 7.23 27.36 9.56
N PRO A 175 6.40 28.30 10.02
CA PRO A 175 5.64 29.17 9.13
C PRO A 175 6.55 30.15 8.41
N PHE A 176 6.28 30.47 7.13
CA PHE A 176 7.07 31.42 6.34
C PHE A 176 6.27 32.39 5.49
N GLY A 177 4.97 32.41 5.54
CA GLY A 177 4.14 33.36 4.80
C GLY A 177 2.68 33.27 5.21
N ILE A 178 1.96 34.40 5.06
CA ILE A 178 0.52 34.52 5.28
C ILE A 178 -0.05 35.32 4.12
N ALA A 179 -1.02 34.76 3.41
CA ALA A 179 -1.83 35.50 2.45
C ALA A 179 -3.26 35.60 3.00
N ARG A 180 -3.73 36.84 3.22
CA ARG A 180 -5.11 37.08 3.68
C ARG A 180 -6.01 37.25 2.46
N LYS A 181 -7.21 36.73 2.55
CA LYS A 181 -8.26 37.02 1.59
C LYS A 181 -8.58 38.53 1.67
N GLY A 182 -8.41 39.26 0.57
CA GLY A 182 -8.70 40.68 0.53
C GLY A 182 -10.17 40.95 0.92
N ILE A 183 -10.36 42.00 1.69
CA ILE A 183 -11.69 42.54 2.08
C ILE A 183 -12.36 43.11 0.83
#